data_7d267dd06a92955c5e910e7894b40bde
#
_entry.id   7d267dd06a92955c5e910e7894b40bde
#
_cell.length_a   1.000
_cell.length_b   1.000
_cell.length_c   1.000
_cell.angle_alpha   90.00
_cell.angle_beta   90.00
_cell.angle_gamma   90.00
#
_symmetry.space_group_name_H-M   'P 1'
#
loop_
_entity.id
_entity.type
_entity.pdbx_description
1 polymer ?
#
loop_
_entity_poly.entity_id
_entity_poly.type
_entity_poly.pdbx_seq_one_letter_code
_entity_poly.pdbx_strand_id
1 'polypeptide(L)'
;MEQILIEDYVHFIMKKLRLLWYQRINKYSIVFFSLSAFISILLTSKRRLIFNRKLLIGLCIGIVITIPNIIWQYQHNWPVLFHMAELQRTQLANVNILDFLLDQIVFVLSGLVLWSTGLISLLFSKEYRQFRILSFTYILVMVSFAILKGKNYYSLGIYPMLMAVGAVVLERSKNIKKIILFNVSSK
;
A
#
# COMPACT_ATOMS: atom_id res chain seq x y z
N MET A 1 0.99 -30.93 -38.11
CA MET A 1 0.95 -31.30 -36.67
C MET A 1 1.70 -30.30 -35.80
N GLU A 2 2.90 -29.84 -36.17
CA GLU A 2 3.66 -28.82 -35.39
C GLU A 2 2.97 -27.44 -35.29
N GLN A 3 2.34 -26.95 -36.35
CA GLN A 3 1.65 -25.65 -36.32
C GLN A 3 0.48 -25.60 -35.32
N ILE A 4 -0.27 -26.67 -35.19
CA ILE A 4 -1.40 -26.75 -34.23
C ILE A 4 -0.88 -26.71 -32.78
N LEU A 5 0.23 -27.39 -32.51
CA LEU A 5 0.88 -27.38 -31.19
C LEU A 5 1.40 -25.99 -30.82
N ILE A 6 1.94 -25.25 -31.78
CA ILE A 6 2.43 -23.87 -31.54
C ILE A 6 1.28 -22.92 -31.27
N GLU A 7 0.16 -23.01 -32.01
CA GLU A 7 -1.03 -22.18 -31.77
C GLU A 7 -1.66 -22.45 -30.41
N ASP A 8 -1.79 -23.71 -30.01
CA ASP A 8 -2.29 -24.09 -28.69
C ASP A 8 -1.38 -23.59 -27.55
N TYR A 9 -0.07 -23.67 -27.74
CA TYR A 9 0.91 -23.20 -26.76
C TYR A 9 0.89 -21.66 -26.63
N VAL A 10 0.80 -20.96 -27.75
CA VAL A 10 0.66 -19.48 -27.76
C VAL A 10 -0.66 -19.07 -27.10
N HIS A 11 -1.77 -19.75 -27.41
CA HIS A 11 -3.07 -19.49 -26.79
C HIS A 11 -3.03 -19.74 -25.28
N PHE A 12 -2.40 -20.83 -24.84
CA PHE A 12 -2.21 -21.15 -23.42
C PHE A 12 -1.36 -20.07 -22.70
N ILE A 13 -0.23 -19.64 -23.30
CA ILE A 13 0.61 -18.59 -22.76
C ILE A 13 -0.17 -17.27 -22.67
N MET A 14 -0.86 -16.90 -23.74
CA MET A 14 -1.67 -15.66 -23.76
C MET A 14 -2.80 -15.69 -22.73
N LYS A 15 -3.44 -16.84 -22.53
CA LYS A 15 -4.46 -17.03 -21.48
C LYS A 15 -3.83 -16.90 -20.09
N LYS A 16 -2.66 -17.49 -19.87
CA LYS A 16 -1.93 -17.42 -18.59
C LYS A 16 -1.43 -16.01 -18.30
N LEU A 17 -0.87 -15.31 -19.29
CA LEU A 17 -0.47 -13.91 -19.18
C LEU A 17 -1.67 -13.00 -18.90
N ARG A 18 -2.81 -13.24 -19.56
CA ARG A 18 -4.06 -12.51 -19.32
C ARG A 18 -4.56 -12.72 -17.89
N LEU A 19 -4.53 -13.96 -17.38
CA LEU A 19 -4.88 -14.27 -15.99
C LEU A 19 -3.93 -13.61 -14.99
N LEU A 20 -2.62 -13.62 -15.24
CA LEU A 20 -1.63 -12.95 -14.40
C LEU A 20 -1.80 -11.42 -14.43
N TRP A 21 -2.18 -10.87 -15.58
CA TRP A 21 -2.48 -9.45 -15.72
C TRP A 21 -3.73 -9.07 -14.92
N TYR A 22 -4.81 -9.88 -15.03
CA TYR A 22 -6.02 -9.71 -14.23
C TYR A 22 -5.78 -9.85 -12.72
N GLN A 23 -4.95 -10.80 -12.29
CA GLN A 23 -4.61 -10.98 -10.88
C GLN A 23 -3.78 -9.81 -10.30
N ARG A 24 -2.94 -9.18 -11.11
CA ARG A 24 -2.13 -8.01 -10.67
C ARG A 24 -2.95 -6.72 -10.56
N ILE A 25 -3.92 -6.51 -11.44
CA ILE A 25 -4.79 -5.32 -11.42
C ILE A 25 -5.87 -5.43 -10.33
N ASN A 26 -6.19 -6.62 -9.90
CA ASN A 26 -7.29 -6.91 -8.97
C ASN A 26 -6.89 -6.86 -7.48
N LYS A 27 -5.85 -6.10 -7.11
CA LYS A 27 -5.55 -5.88 -5.69
C LYS A 27 -6.45 -4.77 -5.15
N TYR A 28 -7.62 -5.15 -4.63
CA TYR A 28 -8.57 -4.22 -4.00
C TYR A 28 -7.95 -3.40 -2.88
N SER A 29 -6.85 -3.85 -2.29
CA SER A 29 -6.07 -3.07 -1.33
C SER A 29 -5.66 -1.69 -1.87
N ILE A 30 -5.45 -1.53 -3.19
CA ILE A 30 -5.11 -0.24 -3.78
C ILE A 30 -6.23 0.80 -3.60
N VAL A 31 -7.50 0.37 -3.58
CA VAL A 31 -8.66 1.23 -3.35
C VAL A 31 -8.59 1.81 -1.95
N PHE A 32 -8.29 0.97 -0.94
CA PHE A 32 -8.16 1.41 0.45
C PHE A 32 -6.98 2.37 0.62
N PHE A 33 -5.84 2.09 -0.03
CA PHE A 33 -4.70 3.00 -0.03
C PHE A 33 -5.04 4.35 -0.68
N SER A 34 -5.69 4.32 -1.84
CA SER A 34 -6.06 5.54 -2.58
C SER A 34 -7.08 6.38 -1.80
N LEU A 35 -8.08 5.73 -1.22
CA LEU A 35 -9.09 6.39 -0.40
C LEU A 35 -8.47 6.98 0.87
N SER A 36 -7.62 6.22 1.56
CA SER A 36 -6.90 6.69 2.74
C SER A 36 -5.97 7.87 2.41
N ALA A 37 -5.27 7.83 1.29
CA ALA A 37 -4.45 8.94 0.82
C ALA A 37 -5.30 10.17 0.50
N PHE A 38 -6.43 9.99 -0.18
CA PHE A 38 -7.36 11.07 -0.48
C PHE A 38 -7.92 11.74 0.78
N ILE A 39 -8.40 10.94 1.74
CA ILE A 39 -8.88 11.45 3.04
C ILE A 39 -7.73 12.17 3.77
N SER A 40 -6.52 11.64 3.74
CA SER A 40 -5.35 12.27 4.36
C SER A 40 -5.00 13.63 3.76
N ILE A 41 -5.19 13.80 2.44
CA ILE A 41 -5.04 15.11 1.78
C ILE A 41 -6.10 16.09 2.30
N LEU A 42 -7.34 15.65 2.47
CA LEU A 42 -8.43 16.48 3.00
C LEU A 42 -8.19 16.92 4.44
N LEU A 43 -7.68 16.02 5.29
CA LEU A 43 -7.39 16.27 6.70
C LEU A 43 -6.14 17.12 6.94
N THR A 44 -5.27 17.23 5.94
CA THR A 44 -4.05 18.05 6.05
C THR A 44 -4.21 19.41 5.40
N SER A 45 -3.27 20.33 5.70
CA SER A 45 -3.23 21.67 5.07
C SER A 45 -2.98 21.61 3.55
N LYS A 46 -2.82 20.42 2.99
CA LYS A 46 -2.52 20.17 1.56
C LYS A 46 -3.76 19.97 0.69
N ARG A 47 -4.97 20.24 1.22
CA ARG A 47 -6.23 20.11 0.45
C ARG A 47 -6.24 20.83 -0.90
N ARG A 48 -5.43 21.88 -1.07
CA ARG A 48 -5.24 22.56 -2.37
C ARG A 48 -4.61 21.66 -3.46
N LEU A 49 -3.91 20.58 -3.07
CA LEU A 49 -3.36 19.62 -4.03
C LEU A 49 -4.44 18.90 -4.84
N ILE A 50 -5.66 18.75 -4.30
CA ILE A 50 -6.78 18.10 -4.99
C ILE A 50 -7.15 18.85 -6.26
N PHE A 51 -7.02 20.19 -6.26
CA PHE A 51 -7.29 21.03 -7.42
C PHE A 51 -6.08 21.20 -8.34
N ASN A 52 -4.98 20.50 -8.09
CA ASN A 52 -3.82 20.54 -8.96
C ASN A 52 -4.13 19.81 -10.28
N ARG A 53 -3.94 20.50 -11.41
CA ARG A 53 -4.18 19.93 -12.75
C ARG A 53 -3.44 18.60 -12.97
N LYS A 54 -2.20 18.48 -12.47
CA LYS A 54 -1.41 17.23 -12.59
C LYS A 54 -2.07 16.07 -11.85
N LEU A 55 -2.61 16.32 -10.65
CA LEU A 55 -3.32 15.30 -9.87
C LEU A 55 -4.63 14.90 -10.57
N LEU A 56 -5.39 15.88 -11.09
CA LEU A 56 -6.63 15.61 -11.81
C LEU A 56 -6.37 14.80 -13.10
N ILE A 57 -5.33 15.14 -13.87
CA ILE A 57 -4.94 14.36 -15.04
C ILE A 57 -4.56 12.93 -14.64
N GLY A 58 -3.76 12.75 -13.59
CA GLY A 58 -3.42 11.42 -13.06
C GLY A 58 -4.64 10.61 -12.63
N LEU A 59 -5.61 11.25 -11.98
CA LEU A 59 -6.87 10.64 -11.60
C LEU A 59 -7.69 10.21 -12.83
N CYS A 60 -7.81 11.09 -13.84
CA CYS A 60 -8.50 10.75 -15.09
C CYS A 60 -7.84 9.57 -15.80
N ILE A 61 -6.51 9.54 -15.89
CA ILE A 61 -5.78 8.42 -16.48
C ILE A 61 -6.06 7.13 -15.67
N GLY A 62 -6.02 7.18 -14.34
CA GLY A 62 -6.33 6.06 -13.48
C GLY A 62 -7.74 5.52 -13.69
N ILE A 63 -8.74 6.40 -13.82
CA ILE A 63 -10.12 6.04 -14.12
C ILE A 63 -10.19 5.35 -15.49
N VAL A 64 -9.60 5.93 -16.52
CA VAL A 64 -9.61 5.36 -17.90
C VAL A 64 -9.01 3.96 -17.90
N ILE A 65 -7.89 3.73 -17.19
CA ILE A 65 -7.27 2.40 -17.06
C ILE A 65 -8.18 1.42 -16.34
N THR A 66 -9.02 1.89 -15.42
CA THR A 66 -9.90 1.04 -14.61
C THR A 66 -11.21 0.70 -15.33
N ILE A 67 -11.65 1.52 -16.31
CA ILE A 67 -12.90 1.33 -17.05
C ILE A 67 -13.05 -0.09 -17.63
N PRO A 68 -12.07 -0.68 -18.32
CA PRO A 68 -12.23 -2.03 -18.87
C PRO A 68 -12.51 -3.09 -17.80
N ASN A 69 -11.92 -2.94 -16.62
CA ASN A 69 -12.17 -3.83 -15.50
C ASN A 69 -13.60 -3.67 -14.97
N ILE A 70 -14.07 -2.43 -14.83
CA ILE A 70 -15.43 -2.14 -14.36
C ILE A 70 -16.47 -2.69 -15.33
N ILE A 71 -16.27 -2.50 -16.65
CA ILE A 71 -17.16 -3.03 -17.68
C ILE A 71 -17.19 -4.56 -17.60
N TRP A 72 -16.05 -5.21 -17.48
CA TRP A 72 -15.94 -6.65 -17.34
C TRP A 72 -16.69 -7.15 -16.09
N GLN A 73 -16.51 -6.50 -14.94
CA GLN A 73 -17.19 -6.82 -13.69
C GLN A 73 -18.72 -6.73 -13.86
N TYR A 74 -19.18 -5.65 -14.49
CA TYR A 74 -20.60 -5.45 -14.75
C TYR A 74 -21.19 -6.55 -15.64
N GLN A 75 -20.51 -6.92 -16.74
CA GLN A 75 -20.94 -7.97 -17.67
C GLN A 75 -20.98 -9.35 -17.03
N HIS A 76 -20.19 -9.59 -15.97
CA HIS A 76 -20.09 -10.89 -15.28
C HIS A 76 -20.79 -10.89 -13.91
N ASN A 77 -21.76 -10.02 -13.68
CA ASN A 77 -22.52 -9.95 -12.42
C ASN A 77 -21.66 -9.71 -11.17
N TRP A 78 -20.63 -8.87 -11.29
CA TRP A 78 -19.76 -8.47 -10.17
C TRP A 78 -19.10 -9.65 -9.42
N PRO A 79 -18.28 -10.48 -10.07
CA PRO A 79 -17.65 -11.64 -9.44
C PRO A 79 -16.85 -11.27 -8.19
N VAL A 80 -16.34 -10.01 -8.12
CA VAL A 80 -15.64 -9.50 -6.95
C VAL A 80 -16.49 -9.52 -5.68
N LEU A 81 -17.77 -9.20 -5.76
CA LEU A 81 -18.66 -9.18 -4.59
C LEU A 81 -18.87 -10.60 -4.05
N PHE A 82 -19.04 -11.58 -4.95
CA PHE A 82 -19.14 -12.99 -4.56
C PHE A 82 -17.84 -13.48 -3.93
N HIS A 83 -16.70 -13.15 -4.53
CA HIS A 83 -15.40 -13.51 -4.00
C HIS A 83 -15.13 -12.88 -2.62
N MET A 84 -15.51 -11.60 -2.42
CA MET A 84 -15.40 -10.94 -1.12
C MET A 84 -16.30 -11.56 -0.06
N ALA A 85 -17.55 -11.92 -0.43
CA ALA A 85 -18.46 -12.60 0.47
C ALA A 85 -17.93 -13.98 0.89
N GLU A 86 -17.36 -14.73 -0.05
CA GLU A 86 -16.74 -16.03 0.22
C GLU A 86 -15.50 -15.89 1.10
N LEU A 87 -14.62 -14.91 0.83
CA LEU A 87 -13.47 -14.58 1.67
C LEU A 87 -13.90 -14.25 3.10
N GLN A 88 -14.96 -13.46 3.27
CA GLN A 88 -15.48 -13.13 4.60
C GLN A 88 -15.94 -14.37 5.35
N ARG A 89 -16.63 -15.28 4.69
CA ARG A 89 -17.14 -16.51 5.31
C ARG A 89 -16.03 -17.49 5.69
N THR A 90 -15.05 -17.68 4.81
CA THR A 90 -14.07 -18.76 4.94
C THR A 90 -12.77 -18.36 5.62
N GLN A 91 -12.29 -17.14 5.39
CA GLN A 91 -10.95 -16.75 5.82
C GLN A 91 -10.94 -15.55 6.79
N LEU A 92 -11.87 -14.61 6.64
CA LEU A 92 -11.87 -13.38 7.43
C LEU A 92 -12.76 -13.48 8.68
N ALA A 93 -13.65 -14.47 8.76
CA ALA A 93 -14.54 -14.65 9.92
C ALA A 93 -13.76 -14.78 11.23
N ASN A 94 -12.62 -15.47 11.20
CA ASN A 94 -11.79 -15.77 12.37
C ASN A 94 -10.62 -14.79 12.57
N VAL A 95 -10.50 -13.73 11.75
CA VAL A 95 -9.43 -12.73 11.94
C VAL A 95 -9.74 -11.90 13.19
N ASN A 96 -8.87 -12.02 14.20
CA ASN A 96 -8.92 -11.21 15.39
C ASN A 96 -8.11 -9.92 15.17
N ILE A 97 -8.61 -8.79 15.65
CA ILE A 97 -7.91 -7.49 15.54
C ILE A 97 -6.57 -7.54 16.26
N LEU A 98 -6.48 -8.24 17.41
CA LEU A 98 -5.22 -8.38 18.14
C LEU A 98 -4.18 -9.14 17.32
N ASP A 99 -4.56 -10.25 16.68
CA ASP A 99 -3.66 -11.03 15.83
C ASP A 99 -3.18 -10.20 14.64
N PHE A 100 -4.10 -9.44 14.00
CA PHE A 100 -3.74 -8.50 12.94
C PHE A 100 -2.67 -7.49 13.42
N LEU A 101 -2.85 -6.87 14.59
CA LEU A 101 -1.91 -5.89 15.13
C LEU A 101 -0.57 -6.50 15.51
N LEU A 102 -0.57 -7.70 16.11
CA LEU A 102 0.66 -8.43 16.45
C LEU A 102 1.46 -8.77 15.20
N ASP A 103 0.80 -9.26 14.15
CA ASP A 103 1.46 -9.54 12.87
C ASP A 103 2.08 -8.30 12.24
N GLN A 104 1.46 -7.11 12.41
CA GLN A 104 2.07 -5.86 11.95
C GLN A 104 3.40 -5.59 12.66
N ILE A 105 3.50 -5.87 13.96
CA ILE A 105 4.76 -5.71 14.71
C ILE A 105 5.81 -6.70 14.20
N VAL A 106 5.42 -7.96 13.96
CA VAL A 106 6.31 -8.97 13.40
C VAL A 106 6.85 -8.56 12.03
N PHE A 107 6.00 -8.02 11.15
CA PHE A 107 6.42 -7.57 9.82
C PHE A 107 7.42 -6.42 9.85
N VAL A 108 7.37 -5.56 10.84
CA VAL A 108 8.31 -4.43 10.94
C VAL A 108 9.47 -4.69 11.90
N LEU A 109 9.57 -5.88 12.49
CA LEU A 109 10.53 -6.19 13.55
C LEU A 109 11.97 -5.85 13.17
N SER A 110 12.40 -6.23 11.96
CA SER A 110 13.73 -5.92 11.43
C SER A 110 13.98 -4.43 11.17
N GLY A 111 12.94 -3.65 10.97
CA GLY A 111 12.97 -2.22 10.72
C GLY A 111 12.23 -1.38 11.76
N LEU A 112 11.98 -1.93 12.96
CA LEU A 112 11.17 -1.31 14.00
C LEU A 112 11.64 0.10 14.37
N VAL A 113 12.96 0.28 14.50
CA VAL A 113 13.56 1.58 14.81
C VAL A 113 13.31 2.59 13.69
N LEU A 114 13.47 2.17 12.43
CA LEU A 114 13.23 3.03 11.27
C LEU A 114 11.75 3.40 11.16
N TRP A 115 10.88 2.40 11.27
CA TRP A 115 9.44 2.60 11.20
C TRP A 115 8.91 3.52 12.31
N SER A 116 9.27 3.27 13.58
CA SER A 116 8.83 4.08 14.71
C SER A 116 9.37 5.50 14.65
N THR A 117 10.66 5.67 14.32
CA THR A 117 11.27 7.00 14.14
C THR A 117 10.57 7.76 13.01
N GLY A 118 10.29 7.11 11.88
CA GLY A 118 9.59 7.73 10.76
C GLY A 118 8.18 8.15 11.13
N LEU A 119 7.41 7.28 11.76
CA LEU A 119 6.03 7.56 12.16
C LEU A 119 5.96 8.71 13.18
N ILE A 120 6.78 8.65 14.25
CA ILE A 120 6.82 9.66 15.30
C ILE A 120 7.24 11.02 14.71
N SER A 121 8.26 11.04 13.85
CA SER A 121 8.74 12.28 13.24
C SER A 121 7.70 12.92 12.32
N LEU A 122 6.97 12.11 11.53
CA LEU A 122 5.89 12.60 10.66
C LEU A 122 4.70 13.16 11.46
N LEU A 123 4.40 12.59 12.62
CA LEU A 123 3.28 13.03 13.44
C LEU A 123 3.61 14.31 14.25
N PHE A 124 4.77 14.35 14.88
CA PHE A 124 5.06 15.34 15.91
C PHE A 124 6.08 16.39 15.49
N SER A 125 7.04 16.10 14.59
CA SER A 125 8.07 17.06 14.22
C SER A 125 7.51 18.17 13.33
N LYS A 126 7.92 19.42 13.64
CA LYS A 126 7.59 20.61 12.82
C LYS A 126 8.30 20.57 11.46
N GLU A 127 9.50 20.01 11.40
CA GLU A 127 10.30 19.91 10.17
C GLU A 127 9.61 19.05 9.11
N TYR A 128 8.97 17.94 9.53
CA TYR A 128 8.30 16.99 8.64
C TYR A 128 6.79 17.24 8.47
N ARG A 129 6.28 18.39 8.96
CA ARG A 129 4.86 18.74 8.89
C ARG A 129 4.28 18.69 7.48
N GLN A 130 5.09 18.99 6.46
CA GLN A 130 4.64 18.93 5.06
C GLN A 130 4.37 17.51 4.57
N PHE A 131 4.92 16.49 5.23
CA PHE A 131 4.78 15.07 4.91
C PHE A 131 3.81 14.32 5.84
N ARG A 132 3.10 15.00 6.74
CA ARG A 132 2.13 14.38 7.66
C ARG A 132 1.05 13.57 6.96
N ILE A 133 0.79 13.86 5.68
CA ILE A 133 -0.11 13.07 4.85
C ILE A 133 0.26 11.58 4.86
N LEU A 134 1.55 11.25 4.91
CA LEU A 134 2.03 9.88 4.90
C LEU A 134 1.67 9.13 6.19
N SER A 135 1.80 9.78 7.35
CA SER A 135 1.41 9.19 8.64
C SER A 135 -0.11 9.04 8.76
N PHE A 136 -0.90 10.02 8.31
CA PHE A 136 -2.37 9.89 8.29
C PHE A 136 -2.83 8.80 7.33
N THR A 137 -2.21 8.69 6.15
CA THR A 137 -2.50 7.59 5.21
C THR A 137 -2.20 6.24 5.86
N TYR A 138 -1.06 6.10 6.53
CA TYR A 138 -0.72 4.89 7.27
C TYR A 138 -1.79 4.53 8.31
N ILE A 139 -2.15 5.48 9.17
CA ILE A 139 -3.13 5.25 10.24
C ILE A 139 -4.48 4.86 9.65
N LEU A 140 -4.95 5.57 8.61
CA LEU A 140 -6.24 5.26 7.97
C LEU A 140 -6.24 3.89 7.30
N VAL A 141 -5.15 3.50 6.64
CA VAL A 141 -5.01 2.15 6.07
C VAL A 141 -5.05 1.09 7.16
N MET A 142 -4.31 1.28 8.26
CA MET A 142 -4.32 0.35 9.39
C MET A 142 -5.70 0.20 10.02
N VAL A 143 -6.36 1.32 10.29
CA VAL A 143 -7.72 1.33 10.85
C VAL A 143 -8.71 0.66 9.89
N SER A 144 -8.63 0.96 8.59
CA SER A 144 -9.50 0.34 7.59
C SER A 144 -9.33 -1.17 7.55
N PHE A 145 -8.10 -1.68 7.52
CA PHE A 145 -7.86 -3.12 7.50
C PHE A 145 -8.18 -3.81 8.83
N ALA A 146 -7.98 -3.15 9.96
CA ALA A 146 -8.38 -3.68 11.26
C ALA A 146 -9.91 -3.83 11.36
N ILE A 147 -10.67 -2.81 10.94
CA ILE A 147 -12.15 -2.84 10.98
C ILE A 147 -12.72 -3.84 9.99
N LEU A 148 -12.19 -3.85 8.76
CA LEU A 148 -12.68 -4.72 7.68
C LEU A 148 -12.09 -6.14 7.74
N LYS A 149 -11.36 -6.47 8.80
CA LYS A 149 -10.71 -7.76 8.98
C LYS A 149 -9.85 -8.14 7.76
N GLY A 150 -9.09 -7.16 7.22
CA GLY A 150 -8.21 -7.37 6.08
C GLY A 150 -7.10 -8.37 6.40
N LYS A 151 -6.56 -9.04 5.37
CA LYS A 151 -5.41 -9.93 5.56
C LYS A 151 -4.19 -9.12 5.99
N ASN A 152 -3.41 -9.69 6.89
CA ASN A 152 -2.26 -9.06 7.56
C ASN A 152 -1.26 -8.44 6.58
N TYR A 153 -0.97 -9.12 5.46
CA TYR A 153 0.01 -8.68 4.48
C TYR A 153 -0.48 -7.58 3.52
N TYR A 154 -1.75 -7.19 3.58
CA TYR A 154 -2.26 -6.09 2.71
C TYR A 154 -1.62 -4.75 3.04
N SER A 155 -1.17 -4.55 4.27
CA SER A 155 -0.51 -3.33 4.73
C SER A 155 0.97 -3.22 4.36
N LEU A 156 1.61 -4.31 3.89
CA LEU A 156 3.07 -4.34 3.66
C LEU A 156 3.59 -3.21 2.75
N GLY A 157 2.77 -2.78 1.79
CA GLY A 157 3.16 -1.73 0.84
C GLY A 157 3.41 -0.34 1.44
N ILE A 158 2.94 -0.08 2.67
CA ILE A 158 3.07 1.25 3.28
C ILE A 158 4.31 1.39 4.18
N TYR A 159 4.88 0.29 4.68
CA TYR A 159 6.03 0.32 5.59
C TYR A 159 7.30 0.92 5.00
N PRO A 160 7.73 0.57 3.76
CA PRO A 160 8.94 1.10 3.17
C PRO A 160 8.99 2.63 3.16
N MET A 161 7.83 3.27 2.98
CA MET A 161 7.71 4.72 2.96
C MET A 161 8.01 5.33 4.34
N LEU A 162 7.49 4.74 5.42
CA LEU A 162 7.79 5.20 6.79
C LEU A 162 9.23 4.92 7.18
N MET A 163 9.75 3.74 6.79
CA MET A 163 11.15 3.38 7.05
C MET A 163 12.12 4.31 6.33
N ALA A 164 11.82 4.72 5.09
CA ALA A 164 12.63 5.69 4.36
C ALA A 164 12.69 7.05 5.08
N VAL A 165 11.56 7.54 5.59
CA VAL A 165 11.55 8.76 6.41
C VAL A 165 12.35 8.57 7.69
N GLY A 166 12.18 7.45 8.38
CA GLY A 166 12.95 7.14 9.59
C GLY A 166 14.45 7.08 9.34
N ALA A 167 14.89 6.50 8.23
CA ALA A 167 16.28 6.47 7.83
C ALA A 167 16.86 7.91 7.64
N VAL A 168 16.13 8.77 6.94
CA VAL A 168 16.53 10.19 6.75
C VAL A 168 16.63 10.93 8.08
N VAL A 169 15.67 10.70 8.99
CA VAL A 169 15.67 11.32 10.33
C VAL A 169 16.89 10.88 11.14
N LEU A 170 17.16 9.57 11.16
CA LEU A 170 18.30 9.02 11.89
C LEU A 170 19.64 9.48 11.30
N GLU A 171 19.77 9.54 9.99
CA GLU A 171 20.97 10.03 9.32
C GLU A 171 21.28 11.49 9.67
N ARG A 172 20.25 12.33 9.77
CA ARG A 172 20.40 13.73 10.14
C ARG A 172 20.71 13.95 11.63
N SER A 173 20.54 12.94 12.46
CA SER A 173 20.84 13.04 13.88
C SER A 173 22.35 13.22 14.10
N LYS A 174 22.71 14.33 14.74
CA LYS A 174 24.11 14.67 15.04
C LYS A 174 24.85 13.60 15.86
N ASN A 175 24.10 12.81 16.63
CA ASN A 175 24.66 11.76 17.48
C ASN A 175 25.14 10.55 16.66
N ILE A 176 24.44 10.19 15.60
CA ILE A 176 24.81 9.07 14.74
C ILE A 176 26.06 9.42 13.93
N LYS A 177 26.19 10.65 13.43
CA LYS A 177 27.41 11.10 12.75
C LYS A 177 28.66 10.99 13.66
N LYS A 178 28.53 11.31 14.95
CA LYS A 178 29.65 11.14 15.92
C LYS A 178 29.99 9.65 16.14
N ILE A 179 29.00 8.78 16.24
CA ILE A 179 29.24 7.34 16.43
C ILE A 179 29.92 6.72 15.20
N ILE A 180 29.48 7.07 14.01
CA ILE A 180 30.09 6.58 12.75
C ILE A 180 31.54 7.08 12.63
N LEU A 181 31.79 8.38 12.86
CA LEU A 181 33.13 8.96 12.81
C LEU A 181 34.06 8.34 13.83
N PHE A 182 33.59 8.09 15.06
CA PHE A 182 34.38 7.46 16.09
C PHE A 182 34.79 6.02 15.73
N ASN A 183 33.84 5.23 15.19
CA ASN A 183 34.12 3.86 14.77
C ASN A 183 35.03 3.75 13.53
N VAL A 184 35.03 4.76 12.66
CA VAL A 184 35.93 4.80 11.48
C VAL A 184 37.34 5.26 11.87
N SER A 185 37.46 6.16 12.88
CA SER A 185 38.73 6.66 13.37
C SER A 185 39.47 5.71 14.31
N SER A 186 38.78 4.66 14.82
CA SER A 186 39.35 3.65 15.71
C SER A 186 39.84 2.37 15.02
N LYS A 187 39.83 2.34 13.69
CA LYS A 187 40.45 1.31 12.84
C LYS A 187 41.66 1.86 12.11
#